data_965ec5cff0a4cd155a83f95dd7ec66ed
#
_entry.id   965ec5cff0a4cd155a83f95dd7ec66ed
#
_cell.length_a   1.000
_cell.length_b   1.000
_cell.length_c   1.000
_cell.angle_alpha   90.00
_cell.angle_beta   90.00
_cell.angle_gamma   90.00
#
_symmetry.space_group_name_H-M   'P 1'
#
loop_
_entity.id
_entity.type
_entity.pdbx_description
1 polymer ?
#
loop_
_entity_poly.entity_id
_entity_poly.type
_entity_poly.pdbx_seq_one_letter_code
_entity_poly.pdbx_strand_id
1 'polypeptide(L)'
;MLAVLKIILDVARFRLARLEMANLAAAGALILAWSLGMIAPVPLVKRHVIVGQDFERRGGEFLLRVEPAPAWQFWRDWASVVNVPDQGRLYGVSAVFAPRGVSAALEHRWERRDQSGQWRPAGVARFEVTGGREQGFRAYSYMVAPQAGEWRLIVATQ
;
A
#
# COMPACT_ATOMS: atom_id res chain seq x y z
N MET A 1 -15.63 56.51 22.77
CA MET A 1 -15.95 55.37 21.90
C MET A 1 -14.85 55.07 20.87
N LEU A 2 -14.26 56.07 20.20
CA LEU A 2 -13.20 55.84 19.20
C LEU A 2 -11.87 55.26 19.78
N ALA A 3 -11.49 55.60 21.01
CA ALA A 3 -10.24 55.09 21.62
C ALA A 3 -10.30 53.58 21.92
N VAL A 4 -11.46 53.08 22.38
CA VAL A 4 -11.66 51.67 22.68
C VAL A 4 -11.60 50.84 21.41
N LEU A 5 -12.18 51.30 20.32
CA LEU A 5 -12.16 50.64 19.02
C LEU A 5 -10.70 50.53 18.46
N LYS A 6 -9.90 51.60 18.66
CA LYS A 6 -8.51 51.59 18.22
C LYS A 6 -7.67 50.56 18.99
N ILE A 7 -7.85 50.47 20.30
CA ILE A 7 -7.16 49.48 21.14
C ILE A 7 -7.52 48.05 20.72
N ILE A 8 -8.80 47.77 20.44
CA ILE A 8 -9.28 46.44 19.99
C ILE A 8 -8.61 46.09 18.64
N LEU A 9 -8.57 47.04 17.71
CA LEU A 9 -7.97 46.80 16.37
C LEU A 9 -6.45 46.60 16.49
N ASP A 10 -5.76 47.29 17.34
CA ASP A 10 -4.31 47.12 17.53
C ASP A 10 -3.96 45.80 18.18
N VAL A 11 -4.74 45.35 19.17
CA VAL A 11 -4.61 44.01 19.78
C VAL A 11 -4.92 42.90 18.78
N ALA A 12 -5.93 43.07 17.94
CA ALA A 12 -6.27 42.10 16.91
C ALA A 12 -5.16 41.98 15.84
N ARG A 13 -4.60 43.11 15.37
CA ARG A 13 -3.49 43.13 14.42
C ARG A 13 -2.23 42.48 15.02
N PHE A 14 -1.92 42.75 16.29
CA PHE A 14 -0.79 42.15 16.96
C PHE A 14 -0.91 40.65 17.14
N ARG A 15 -2.14 40.15 17.40
CA ARG A 15 -2.43 38.69 17.46
C ARG A 15 -2.31 38.05 16.08
N LEU A 16 -2.83 38.67 15.03
CA LEU A 16 -2.73 38.19 13.66
C LEU A 16 -1.27 38.11 13.20
N ALA A 17 -0.48 39.16 13.44
CA ALA A 17 0.94 39.16 13.10
C ALA A 17 1.73 38.05 13.82
N ARG A 18 1.41 37.77 15.08
CA ARG A 18 2.03 36.65 15.83
C ARG A 18 1.63 35.29 15.24
N LEU A 19 0.39 35.10 14.82
CA LEU A 19 -0.08 33.87 14.18
C LEU A 19 0.61 33.66 12.82
N GLU A 20 0.75 34.72 12.03
CA GLU A 20 1.48 34.67 10.75
C GLU A 20 2.95 34.30 10.94
N MET A 21 3.62 34.90 11.91
CA MET A 21 5.01 34.56 12.24
C MET A 21 5.14 33.14 12.75
N ALA A 22 4.22 32.65 13.57
CA ALA A 22 4.20 31.27 14.04
C ALA A 22 4.01 30.28 12.88
N ASN A 23 3.12 30.58 11.93
CA ASN A 23 2.92 29.76 10.74
C ASN A 23 4.14 29.74 9.83
N LEU A 24 4.78 30.88 9.63
CA LEU A 24 6.03 30.96 8.85
C LEU A 24 7.16 30.18 9.52
N ALA A 25 7.29 30.28 10.84
CA ALA A 25 8.28 29.52 11.60
C ALA A 25 8.02 28.01 11.52
N ALA A 26 6.75 27.58 11.62
CA ALA A 26 6.36 26.19 11.49
C ALA A 26 6.64 25.66 10.06
N ALA A 27 6.31 26.44 9.03
CA ALA A 27 6.61 26.09 7.65
C ALA A 27 8.11 25.97 7.40
N GLY A 28 8.90 26.92 7.93
CA GLY A 28 10.36 26.88 7.86
C GLY A 28 10.95 25.66 8.56
N ALA A 29 10.42 25.32 9.74
CA ALA A 29 10.84 24.12 10.48
C ALA A 29 10.54 22.83 9.72
N LEU A 30 9.37 22.73 9.05
CA LEU A 30 9.01 21.58 8.22
C LEU A 30 9.92 21.46 6.99
N ILE A 31 10.22 22.57 6.31
CA ILE A 31 11.14 22.59 5.17
C ILE A 31 12.55 22.17 5.61
N LEU A 32 13.00 22.66 6.74
CA LEU A 32 14.28 22.28 7.31
C LEU A 32 14.33 20.80 7.69
N ALA A 33 13.30 20.29 8.36
CA ALA A 33 13.19 18.88 8.71
C ALA A 33 13.17 17.99 7.46
N TRP A 34 12.50 18.42 6.40
CA TRP A 34 12.50 17.72 5.12
C TRP A 34 13.89 17.74 4.45
N SER A 35 14.56 18.87 4.43
CA SER A 35 15.91 19.01 3.84
C SER A 35 16.98 18.22 4.59
N LEU A 36 16.81 18.04 5.90
CA LEU A 36 17.69 17.23 6.75
C LEU A 36 17.33 15.74 6.72
N GLY A 37 16.32 15.32 5.94
CA GLY A 37 15.89 13.93 5.87
C GLY A 37 15.21 13.42 7.16
N MET A 38 14.81 14.31 8.06
CA MET A 38 14.11 13.94 9.30
C MET A 38 12.65 13.54 9.07
N ILE A 39 12.07 13.94 7.95
CA ILE A 39 10.73 13.49 7.53
C ILE A 39 10.94 12.19 6.78
N ALA A 40 10.46 11.10 7.36
CA ALA A 40 10.52 9.79 6.72
C ALA A 40 9.87 9.85 5.33
N PRO A 41 10.50 9.23 4.30
CA PRO A 41 9.88 9.14 2.99
C PRO A 41 8.53 8.45 3.12
N VAL A 42 7.57 8.86 2.28
CA VAL A 42 6.25 8.24 2.23
C VAL A 42 6.43 6.72 2.09
N PRO A 43 5.90 5.92 3.02
CA PRO A 43 6.09 4.48 2.96
C PRO A 43 5.47 3.92 1.68
N LEU A 44 5.99 2.77 1.25
CA LEU A 44 5.39 2.02 0.15
C LEU A 44 3.92 1.77 0.46
N VAL A 45 3.04 2.23 -0.43
CA VAL A 45 1.60 2.06 -0.24
C VAL A 45 1.14 0.84 -1.03
N LYS A 46 0.65 -0.16 -0.31
CA LYS A 46 -0.06 -1.29 -0.92
C LYS A 46 -1.37 -0.78 -1.53
N ARG A 47 -1.51 -0.90 -2.85
CA ARG A 47 -2.77 -0.58 -3.53
C ARG A 47 -3.72 -1.76 -3.53
N HIS A 48 -3.27 -2.89 -4.07
CA HIS A 48 -4.09 -4.10 -4.18
C HIS A 48 -3.22 -5.35 -4.03
N VAL A 49 -3.79 -6.37 -3.43
CA VAL A 49 -3.27 -7.75 -3.47
C VAL A 49 -4.43 -8.63 -3.84
N ILE A 50 -4.31 -9.36 -4.93
CA ILE A 50 -5.35 -10.23 -5.47
C ILE A 50 -4.74 -11.60 -5.66
N VAL A 51 -5.50 -12.63 -5.31
CA VAL A 51 -5.13 -14.03 -5.49
C VAL A 51 -6.17 -14.67 -6.44
N GLY A 52 -5.70 -15.45 -7.38
CA GLY A 52 -6.58 -16.08 -8.36
C GLY A 52 -5.86 -17.15 -9.18
N GLN A 53 -6.55 -17.67 -10.16
CA GLN A 53 -6.04 -18.64 -11.13
C GLN A 53 -5.90 -17.97 -12.51
N ASP A 54 -5.18 -18.65 -13.41
CA ASP A 54 -5.00 -18.20 -14.80
C ASP A 54 -4.46 -16.76 -14.91
N PHE A 55 -3.17 -16.66 -14.77
CA PHE A 55 -2.45 -15.41 -14.95
C PHE A 55 -2.05 -15.21 -16.40
N GLU A 56 -2.40 -14.09 -16.99
CA GLU A 56 -1.98 -13.68 -18.33
C GLU A 56 -1.32 -12.30 -18.27
N ARG A 57 -0.25 -12.14 -19.03
CA ARG A 57 0.38 -10.84 -19.26
C ARG A 57 0.10 -10.38 -20.69
N ARG A 58 -0.69 -9.34 -20.84
CA ARG A 58 -1.04 -8.78 -22.14
C ARG A 58 -0.78 -7.28 -22.18
N GLY A 59 0.03 -6.82 -23.13
CA GLY A 59 0.31 -5.38 -23.32
C GLY A 59 0.91 -4.66 -22.11
N GLY A 60 1.62 -5.38 -21.23
CA GLY A 60 2.16 -4.81 -19.98
C GLY A 60 1.17 -4.83 -18.80
N GLU A 61 -0.06 -5.26 -19.03
CA GLU A 61 -1.06 -5.46 -17.98
C GLU A 61 -1.03 -6.89 -17.45
N PHE A 62 -1.35 -7.03 -16.16
CA PHE A 62 -1.50 -8.31 -15.51
C PHE A 62 -2.99 -8.61 -15.38
N LEU A 63 -3.43 -9.61 -16.09
CA LEU A 63 -4.80 -10.13 -16.06
C LEU A 63 -4.81 -11.39 -15.19
N LEU A 64 -5.64 -11.38 -14.19
CA LEU A 64 -5.82 -12.51 -13.28
C LEU A 64 -7.28 -12.91 -13.29
N ARG A 65 -7.55 -14.18 -13.54
CA ARG A 65 -8.92 -14.70 -13.38
C ARG A 65 -9.21 -14.86 -11.90
N VAL A 66 -10.18 -14.12 -11.41
CA VAL A 66 -10.70 -14.19 -10.05
C VAL A 66 -12.12 -14.72 -10.09
N GLU A 67 -12.52 -15.48 -9.09
CA GLU A 67 -13.91 -15.87 -8.94
C GLU A 67 -14.72 -14.70 -8.38
N PRO A 68 -15.91 -14.41 -8.91
CA PRO A 68 -16.76 -13.34 -8.39
C PRO A 68 -17.19 -13.66 -6.97
N ALA A 69 -17.32 -12.64 -6.15
CA ALA A 69 -17.85 -12.80 -4.81
C ALA A 69 -19.31 -13.28 -4.86
N PRO A 70 -19.77 -14.09 -3.90
CA PRO A 70 -21.18 -14.43 -3.77
C PRO A 70 -22.04 -13.17 -3.67
N ALA A 71 -23.25 -13.18 -4.24
CA ALA A 71 -24.14 -12.01 -4.30
C ALA A 71 -24.45 -11.37 -2.93
N TRP A 72 -24.38 -12.13 -1.84
CA TRP A 72 -24.59 -11.62 -0.49
C TRP A 72 -23.40 -10.82 0.05
N GLN A 73 -22.20 -10.93 -0.60
CA GLN A 73 -20.99 -10.16 -0.26
C GLN A 73 -20.81 -8.97 -1.19
N PHE A 74 -21.84 -8.14 -1.35
CA PHE A 74 -21.85 -6.99 -2.27
C PHE A 74 -20.76 -5.94 -2.01
N TRP A 75 -20.04 -6.03 -0.86
CA TRP A 75 -18.89 -5.17 -0.53
C TRP A 75 -17.55 -5.72 -1.02
N ARG A 76 -17.54 -6.87 -1.71
CA ARG A 76 -16.35 -7.50 -2.29
C ARG A 76 -16.53 -7.73 -3.77
N ASP A 77 -15.48 -7.47 -4.52
CA ASP A 77 -15.48 -7.69 -5.96
C ASP A 77 -15.11 -9.13 -6.34
N TRP A 78 -14.47 -9.89 -5.42
CA TRP A 78 -13.99 -11.25 -5.66
C TRP A 78 -14.23 -12.19 -4.46
N ALA A 79 -14.33 -13.48 -4.76
CA ALA A 79 -14.49 -14.51 -3.74
C ALA A 79 -13.21 -14.69 -2.90
N SER A 80 -13.38 -15.09 -1.65
CA SER A 80 -12.27 -15.56 -0.80
C SER A 80 -11.86 -16.99 -1.06
N VAL A 81 -12.64 -17.73 -1.84
CA VAL A 81 -12.39 -19.13 -2.23
C VAL A 81 -11.97 -19.15 -3.68
N VAL A 82 -10.86 -19.79 -3.97
CA VAL A 82 -10.33 -19.97 -5.32
C VAL A 82 -10.22 -21.46 -5.60
N ASN A 83 -10.90 -21.93 -6.65
CA ASN A 83 -10.82 -23.32 -7.08
C ASN A 83 -9.62 -23.49 -8.02
N VAL A 84 -8.57 -24.14 -7.56
CA VAL A 84 -7.38 -24.42 -8.36
C VAL A 84 -7.45 -25.87 -8.85
N PRO A 85 -7.38 -26.15 -10.17
CA PRO A 85 -7.34 -27.51 -10.69
C PRO A 85 -6.13 -28.29 -10.15
N ASP A 86 -6.24 -29.62 -10.16
CA ASP A 86 -5.12 -30.50 -9.85
C ASP A 86 -3.91 -30.14 -10.74
N GLN A 87 -2.74 -29.96 -10.12
CA GLN A 87 -1.51 -29.46 -10.77
C GLN A 87 -1.63 -28.03 -11.34
N GLY A 88 -2.70 -27.30 -11.06
CA GLY A 88 -2.85 -25.89 -11.40
C GLY A 88 -1.92 -24.99 -10.61
N ARG A 89 -2.01 -23.70 -10.88
CA ARG A 89 -1.22 -22.66 -10.18
C ARG A 89 -2.14 -21.69 -9.47
N LEU A 90 -1.77 -21.34 -8.26
CA LEU A 90 -2.39 -20.25 -7.51
C LEU A 90 -1.49 -19.03 -7.64
N TYR A 91 -1.96 -17.99 -8.30
CA TYR A 91 -1.23 -16.75 -8.53
C TYR A 91 -1.60 -15.69 -7.51
N GLY A 92 -0.60 -14.94 -7.08
CA GLY A 92 -0.80 -13.74 -6.29
C GLY A 92 -0.18 -12.53 -7.00
N VAL A 93 -0.98 -11.51 -7.21
CA VAL A 93 -0.57 -10.26 -7.84
C VAL A 93 -0.68 -9.14 -6.82
N SER A 94 0.38 -8.34 -6.71
CA SER A 94 0.38 -7.13 -5.89
C SER A 94 0.66 -5.90 -6.74
N ALA A 95 0.00 -4.80 -6.39
CA ALA A 95 0.31 -3.48 -6.88
C ALA A 95 0.79 -2.62 -5.70
N VAL A 96 2.01 -2.10 -5.81
CA VAL A 96 2.65 -1.30 -4.76
C VAL A 96 3.07 0.03 -5.37
N PHE A 97 2.67 1.13 -4.74
CA PHE A 97 3.13 2.44 -5.12
C PHE A 97 4.41 2.77 -4.35
N ALA A 98 5.46 3.12 -5.09
CA ALA A 98 6.71 3.63 -4.55
C ALA A 98 6.95 5.04 -5.09
N PRO A 99 7.19 6.03 -4.23
CA PRO A 99 7.56 7.38 -4.66
C PRO A 99 8.82 7.37 -5.53
N ARG A 100 8.97 8.43 -6.34
CA ARG A 100 10.16 8.61 -7.18
C ARG A 100 11.42 8.67 -6.32
N GLY A 101 12.49 7.97 -6.72
CA GLY A 101 13.76 7.93 -5.98
C GLY A 101 13.80 6.93 -4.81
N VAL A 102 12.72 6.19 -4.55
CA VAL A 102 12.70 5.15 -3.54
C VAL A 102 12.93 3.79 -4.21
N SER A 103 13.91 3.04 -3.71
CA SER A 103 14.11 1.63 -4.03
C SER A 103 13.94 0.81 -2.77
N ALA A 104 13.20 -0.29 -2.86
CA ALA A 104 12.96 -1.18 -1.73
C ALA A 104 12.81 -2.62 -2.21
N ALA A 105 13.20 -3.56 -1.36
CA ALA A 105 12.91 -4.95 -1.59
C ALA A 105 11.48 -5.27 -1.17
N LEU A 106 10.71 -5.87 -2.07
CA LEU A 106 9.37 -6.36 -1.84
C LEU A 106 9.40 -7.88 -1.72
N GLU A 107 8.73 -8.41 -0.73
CA GLU A 107 8.64 -9.85 -0.51
C GLU A 107 7.17 -10.29 -0.58
N HIS A 108 6.90 -11.31 -1.41
CA HIS A 108 5.68 -12.10 -1.36
C HIS A 108 5.93 -13.35 -0.54
N ARG A 109 5.30 -13.46 0.62
CA ARG A 109 5.38 -14.63 1.47
C ARG A 109 4.05 -15.38 1.41
N TRP A 110 4.10 -16.60 0.91
CA TRP A 110 2.98 -17.52 0.91
C TRP A 110 3.00 -18.34 2.19
N GLU A 111 1.87 -18.39 2.86
CA GLU A 111 1.69 -19.20 4.05
C GLU A 111 0.42 -20.02 3.93
N ARG A 112 0.48 -21.21 4.48
CA ARG A 112 -0.65 -22.15 4.56
C ARG A 112 -0.96 -22.43 6.03
N ARG A 113 -2.24 -22.55 6.33
CA ARG A 113 -2.70 -22.93 7.66
C ARG A 113 -2.58 -24.45 7.83
N ASP A 114 -1.91 -24.90 8.85
CA ASP A 114 -1.78 -26.34 9.19
C ASP A 114 -3.00 -26.83 9.96
N GLN A 115 -3.02 -28.15 10.25
CA GLN A 115 -4.12 -28.79 10.99
C GLN A 115 -4.24 -28.27 12.44
N SER A 116 -3.18 -27.72 13.00
CA SER A 116 -3.19 -27.10 14.32
C SER A 116 -3.69 -25.65 14.33
N GLY A 117 -4.07 -25.12 13.16
CA GLY A 117 -4.51 -23.74 12.98
C GLY A 117 -3.38 -22.73 12.87
N GLN A 118 -2.12 -23.19 12.85
CA GLN A 118 -0.93 -22.34 12.75
C GLN A 118 -0.58 -22.02 11.29
N TRP A 119 -0.15 -20.78 11.02
CA TRP A 119 0.34 -20.40 9.72
C TRP A 119 1.79 -20.88 9.53
N ARG A 120 2.02 -21.65 8.45
CA ARG A 120 3.34 -22.18 8.09
C ARG A 120 3.80 -21.57 6.78
N PRO A 121 5.05 -21.14 6.69
CA PRO A 121 5.60 -20.64 5.44
C PRO A 121 5.62 -21.75 4.39
N ALA A 122 5.17 -21.43 3.17
CA ALA A 122 5.07 -22.33 2.04
C ALA A 122 5.92 -21.90 0.85
N GLY A 123 6.22 -20.61 0.75
CA GLY A 123 7.08 -20.07 -0.31
C GLY A 123 7.33 -18.59 -0.15
N VAL A 124 8.42 -18.12 -0.74
CA VAL A 124 8.83 -16.72 -0.74
C VAL A 124 9.32 -16.31 -2.12
N ALA A 125 8.87 -15.18 -2.61
CA ALA A 125 9.39 -14.53 -3.82
C ALA A 125 9.80 -13.10 -3.50
N ARG A 126 10.99 -12.68 -3.96
CA ARG A 126 11.53 -11.34 -3.72
C ARG A 126 11.65 -10.57 -5.00
N PHE A 127 11.38 -9.28 -4.92
CA PHE A 127 11.38 -8.35 -6.05
C PHE A 127 12.06 -7.05 -5.63
N GLU A 128 12.82 -6.45 -6.54
CA GLU A 128 13.29 -5.09 -6.36
C GLU A 128 12.28 -4.11 -6.96
N VAL A 129 11.82 -3.19 -6.14
CA VAL A 129 10.88 -2.14 -6.53
C VAL A 129 11.65 -0.85 -6.71
N THR A 130 11.60 -0.29 -7.91
CA THR A 130 12.10 1.06 -8.19
C THR A 130 10.90 2.00 -8.37
N GLY A 131 10.86 3.05 -7.56
CA GLY A 131 9.77 4.01 -7.55
C GLY A 131 9.72 4.92 -8.78
N GLY A 132 8.66 5.73 -8.86
CA GLY A 132 8.45 6.72 -9.91
C GLY A 132 7.52 6.29 -11.03
N ARG A 133 6.90 5.12 -10.95
CA ARG A 133 5.85 4.69 -11.90
C ARG A 133 4.50 5.17 -11.40
N GLU A 134 3.76 5.95 -12.21
CA GLU A 134 2.44 6.47 -11.86
C GLU A 134 1.41 5.36 -11.54
N GLN A 135 1.49 4.24 -12.26
CA GLN A 135 0.61 3.09 -12.04
C GLN A 135 1.09 2.15 -10.91
N GLY A 136 2.22 2.48 -10.27
CA GLY A 136 2.87 1.63 -9.28
C GLY A 136 3.66 0.48 -9.88
N PHE A 137 4.37 -0.23 -9.02
CA PHE A 137 5.08 -1.45 -9.34
C PHE A 137 4.13 -2.64 -9.19
N ARG A 138 4.08 -3.50 -10.20
CA ARG A 138 3.28 -4.73 -10.16
C ARG A 138 4.20 -5.93 -10.05
N ALA A 139 3.97 -6.76 -9.05
CA ALA A 139 4.66 -8.02 -8.85
C ALA A 139 3.67 -9.18 -8.88
N TYR A 140 4.14 -10.33 -9.32
CA TYR A 140 3.38 -11.57 -9.22
C TYR A 140 4.26 -12.71 -8.73
N SER A 141 3.65 -13.62 -7.99
CA SER A 141 4.24 -14.89 -7.60
C SER A 141 3.19 -15.99 -7.70
N TYR A 142 3.61 -17.24 -7.66
CA TYR A 142 2.69 -18.36 -7.76
C TYR A 142 3.14 -19.55 -6.93
N MET A 143 2.16 -20.36 -6.55
CA MET A 143 2.35 -21.69 -5.97
C MET A 143 1.88 -22.74 -6.98
N VAL A 144 2.65 -23.81 -7.15
CA VAL A 144 2.34 -24.91 -8.03
C VAL A 144 1.64 -26.01 -7.22
N ALA A 145 0.56 -26.56 -7.77
CA ALA A 145 -0.24 -27.62 -7.15
C ALA A 145 -0.50 -27.36 -5.63
N PRO A 146 -1.09 -26.21 -5.27
CA PRO A 146 -1.32 -25.92 -3.87
C PRO A 146 -2.27 -26.94 -3.28
N GLN A 147 -1.90 -27.51 -2.15
CA GLN A 147 -2.80 -28.42 -1.43
C GLN A 147 -4.03 -27.66 -0.96
N ALA A 148 -5.18 -28.33 -0.93
CA ALA A 148 -6.42 -27.76 -0.40
C ALA A 148 -6.24 -27.23 1.04
N GLY A 149 -6.90 -26.14 1.36
CA GLY A 149 -6.81 -25.51 2.68
C GLY A 149 -6.79 -23.99 2.62
N GLU A 150 -6.53 -23.37 3.76
CA GLU A 150 -6.45 -21.92 3.88
C GLU A 150 -5.04 -21.44 3.53
N TRP A 151 -4.99 -20.47 2.63
CA TRP A 151 -3.76 -19.82 2.19
C TRP A 151 -3.83 -18.32 2.40
N ARG A 152 -2.69 -17.70 2.65
CA ARG A 152 -2.56 -16.25 2.62
C ARG A 152 -1.29 -15.82 1.90
N LEU A 153 -1.40 -14.69 1.22
CA LEU A 153 -0.28 -13.99 0.63
C LEU A 153 0.01 -12.73 1.46
N ILE A 154 1.19 -12.66 2.04
CA ILE A 154 1.69 -11.50 2.76
C ILE A 154 2.63 -10.76 1.81
N VAL A 155 2.40 -9.47 1.66
CA VAL A 155 3.27 -8.56 0.90
C VAL A 155 3.94 -7.65 1.91
N ALA A 156 5.25 -7.78 2.03
CA ALA A 156 6.09 -7.05 2.98
C ALA A 156 7.23 -6.35 2.27
N THR A 157 7.75 -5.30 2.88
CA THR A 157 9.02 -4.65 2.53
C THR A 157 10.09 -5.06 3.52
N GLN A 158 11.30 -5.25 3.04
CA GLN A 158 12.48 -5.46 3.88
C GLN A 158 13.17 -4.14 4.13
#